data_51d86945789fa4e92932e4b7695b02aa
#
_entry.id   51d86945789fa4e92932e4b7695b02aa
#
_cell.length_a   1.000
_cell.length_b   1.000
_cell.length_c   1.000
_cell.angle_alpha   90.00
_cell.angle_beta   90.00
_cell.angle_gamma   90.00
#
_symmetry.space_group_name_H-M   'P 1'
#
loop_
_entity.id
_entity.type
_entity.pdbx_description
1 polymer ?
#
loop_
_entity_poly.entity_id
_entity_poly.type
_entity_poly.pdbx_seq_one_letter_code
_entity_poly.pdbx_strand_id
1 'polypeptide(L)'
;HKVSSIKVAEAAKVIENTQRDLNIALINELAIIFDKLGLDTLDVLEAAPTKWNFQPYKPGLVGGHCIGVDPYYLTHKAQSVGYYPDVILAGRRINSGMGEYVADKLIRNLIARDFNVRKTRVLLLGFSFKENCPDTRNTRVIDVYRHLSSFEIEVSIYDPCVDTEVAKKHYDVDINGELTVSKFDSIMLCVAHDQFRSQQDLFLNM
;
A
#
# COMPACT_ATOMS: atom_id res chain seq x y z
N HIS A 1 -14.68 -25.29 -12.21
CA HIS A 1 -16.10 -25.14 -12.55
C HIS A 1 -16.27 -24.93 -14.04
N LYS A 2 -17.25 -25.63 -14.64
CA LYS A 2 -17.64 -25.41 -16.04
C LYS A 2 -18.53 -24.16 -16.09
N VAL A 3 -18.18 -23.21 -16.95
CA VAL A 3 -18.96 -21.98 -17.19
C VAL A 3 -19.56 -21.97 -18.57
N SER A 4 -20.56 -21.11 -18.81
CA SER A 4 -21.36 -21.11 -20.06
C SER A 4 -20.59 -20.58 -21.27
N SER A 5 -19.55 -19.74 -21.06
CA SER A 5 -18.71 -19.20 -22.14
C SER A 5 -17.38 -18.68 -21.62
N ILE A 6 -16.41 -18.46 -22.53
CA ILE A 6 -15.11 -17.85 -22.23
C ILE A 6 -15.31 -16.44 -21.64
N LYS A 7 -16.23 -15.64 -22.21
CA LYS A 7 -16.55 -14.30 -21.71
C LYS A 7 -17.01 -14.28 -20.26
N VAL A 8 -17.79 -15.29 -19.86
CA VAL A 8 -18.23 -15.44 -18.46
C VAL A 8 -17.07 -15.81 -17.55
N ALA A 9 -16.14 -16.67 -18.01
CA ALA A 9 -14.94 -17.00 -17.24
C ALA A 9 -14.04 -15.78 -17.02
N GLU A 10 -13.79 -14.99 -18.08
CA GLU A 10 -13.00 -13.77 -18.01
C GLU A 10 -13.65 -12.75 -17.08
N ALA A 11 -14.96 -12.51 -17.21
CA ALA A 11 -15.69 -11.61 -16.33
C ALA A 11 -15.61 -12.06 -14.87
N ALA A 12 -15.79 -13.36 -14.59
CA ALA A 12 -15.71 -13.91 -13.24
C ALA A 12 -14.33 -13.67 -12.59
N LYS A 13 -13.25 -13.77 -13.37
CA LYS A 13 -11.89 -13.47 -12.88
C LYS A 13 -11.70 -11.99 -12.56
N VAL A 14 -12.16 -11.11 -13.45
CA VAL A 14 -12.00 -9.67 -13.28
C VAL A 14 -12.82 -9.14 -12.10
N ILE A 15 -14.07 -9.62 -11.92
CA ILE A 15 -14.91 -9.15 -10.80
C ILE A 15 -14.38 -9.60 -9.44
N GLU A 16 -13.72 -10.76 -9.33
CA GLU A 16 -13.10 -11.19 -8.07
C GLU A 16 -12.04 -10.18 -7.61
N ASN A 17 -11.13 -9.77 -8.49
CA ASN A 17 -10.11 -8.78 -8.19
C ASN A 17 -10.71 -7.38 -7.96
N THR A 18 -11.72 -6.99 -8.75
CA THR A 18 -12.39 -5.70 -8.59
C THR A 18 -13.14 -5.61 -7.26
N GLN A 19 -13.82 -6.68 -6.84
CA GLN A 19 -14.48 -6.73 -5.54
C GLN A 19 -13.49 -6.59 -4.39
N ARG A 20 -12.34 -7.28 -4.47
CA ARG A 20 -11.28 -7.19 -3.46
C ARG A 20 -10.72 -5.78 -3.38
N ASP A 21 -10.44 -5.17 -4.53
CA ASP A 21 -9.97 -3.78 -4.62
C ASP A 21 -10.95 -2.80 -3.96
N LEU A 22 -12.24 -2.92 -4.25
CA LEU A 22 -13.29 -2.07 -3.68
C LEU A 22 -13.46 -2.26 -2.18
N ASN A 23 -13.38 -3.49 -1.70
CA ASN A 23 -13.46 -3.77 -0.27
C ASN A 23 -12.27 -3.15 0.49
N ILE A 24 -11.06 -3.23 -0.08
CA ILE A 24 -9.89 -2.56 0.51
C ILE A 24 -10.06 -1.04 0.43
N ALA A 25 -10.58 -0.50 -0.68
CA ALA A 25 -10.82 0.93 -0.82
C ALA A 25 -11.80 1.47 0.24
N LEU A 26 -12.86 0.71 0.53
CA LEU A 26 -13.79 1.06 1.62
C LEU A 26 -13.05 1.14 2.96
N ILE A 27 -12.24 0.14 3.29
CA ILE A 27 -11.51 0.14 4.56
C ILE A 27 -10.42 1.24 4.60
N ASN A 28 -9.78 1.53 3.48
CA ASN A 28 -8.85 2.65 3.36
C ASN A 28 -9.55 4.00 3.60
N GLU A 29 -10.72 4.21 3.01
CA GLU A 29 -11.51 5.42 3.25
C GLU A 29 -11.95 5.53 4.71
N LEU A 30 -12.41 4.42 5.32
CA LEU A 30 -12.74 4.38 6.75
C LEU A 30 -11.52 4.70 7.62
N ALA A 31 -10.33 4.20 7.29
CA ALA A 31 -9.11 4.53 8.02
C ALA A 31 -8.79 6.03 7.96
N ILE A 32 -9.00 6.68 6.82
CA ILE A 32 -8.84 8.14 6.67
C ILE A 32 -9.88 8.89 7.52
N ILE A 33 -11.13 8.42 7.54
CA ILE A 33 -12.21 9.03 8.33
C ILE A 33 -11.92 8.88 9.83
N PHE A 34 -11.53 7.68 10.27
CA PHE A 34 -11.25 7.40 11.68
C PHE A 34 -10.04 8.20 12.19
N ASP A 35 -9.00 8.35 11.38
CA ASP A 35 -7.88 9.23 11.70
C ASP A 35 -8.31 10.67 11.96
N LYS A 36 -9.21 11.20 11.12
CA LYS A 36 -9.78 12.56 11.32
C LYS A 36 -10.68 12.68 12.56
N LEU A 37 -11.28 11.58 12.98
CA LEU A 37 -12.13 11.50 14.17
C LEU A 37 -11.33 11.19 15.45
N GLY A 38 -10.03 10.93 15.35
CA GLY A 38 -9.19 10.52 16.47
C GLY A 38 -9.48 9.11 16.98
N LEU A 39 -10.05 8.24 16.13
CA LEU A 39 -10.32 6.84 16.44
C LEU A 39 -9.20 5.94 15.93
N ASP A 40 -8.83 4.93 16.70
CA ASP A 40 -7.93 3.88 16.21
C ASP A 40 -8.67 2.96 15.25
N THR A 41 -8.16 2.85 14.02
CA THR A 41 -8.76 2.03 12.96
C THR A 41 -8.74 0.55 13.32
N LEU A 42 -7.68 0.07 13.99
CA LEU A 42 -7.55 -1.34 14.35
C LEU A 42 -8.57 -1.72 15.41
N ASP A 43 -8.79 -0.87 16.42
CA ASP A 43 -9.81 -1.09 17.45
C ASP A 43 -11.21 -1.22 16.84
N VAL A 44 -11.53 -0.36 15.88
CA VAL A 44 -12.82 -0.43 15.16
C VAL A 44 -12.94 -1.70 14.35
N LEU A 45 -11.86 -2.10 13.65
CA LEU A 45 -11.82 -3.31 12.84
C LEU A 45 -11.75 -4.60 13.67
N GLU A 46 -11.37 -4.54 14.94
CA GLU A 46 -11.46 -5.66 15.89
C GLU A 46 -12.91 -5.83 16.39
N ALA A 47 -13.60 -4.72 16.64
CA ALA A 47 -14.99 -4.74 17.09
C ALA A 47 -15.99 -5.12 15.99
N ALA A 48 -15.80 -4.65 14.76
CA ALA A 48 -16.74 -4.83 13.65
C ALA A 48 -17.06 -6.29 13.30
N PRO A 49 -16.10 -7.26 13.30
CA PRO A 49 -16.34 -8.68 13.00
C PRO A 49 -17.20 -9.41 14.02
N THR A 50 -17.58 -8.79 15.15
CA THR A 50 -18.58 -9.35 16.04
C THR A 50 -19.95 -9.48 15.37
N LYS A 51 -20.16 -8.79 14.25
CA LYS A 51 -21.31 -8.97 13.36
C LYS A 51 -20.98 -10.01 12.27
N TRP A 52 -21.77 -11.06 12.18
CA TRP A 52 -21.55 -12.20 11.31
C TRP A 52 -21.38 -11.89 9.81
N ASN A 53 -21.91 -10.77 9.35
CA ASN A 53 -21.88 -10.35 7.93
C ASN A 53 -20.78 -9.36 7.61
N PHE A 54 -19.93 -8.96 8.57
CA PHE A 54 -18.80 -8.08 8.31
C PHE A 54 -17.67 -8.84 7.62
N GLN A 55 -17.14 -8.27 6.55
CA GLN A 55 -16.00 -8.85 5.82
C GLN A 55 -14.69 -8.24 6.35
N PRO A 56 -13.77 -9.03 6.93
CA PRO A 56 -12.61 -8.53 7.67
C PRO A 56 -11.46 -8.13 6.74
N TYR A 57 -11.65 -7.13 5.90
CA TYR A 57 -10.57 -6.50 5.16
C TYR A 57 -9.80 -5.53 6.05
N LYS A 58 -8.53 -5.28 5.69
CA LYS A 58 -7.64 -4.35 6.39
C LYS A 58 -7.23 -3.21 5.46
N PRO A 59 -6.94 -2.01 6.00
CA PRO A 59 -6.38 -0.93 5.20
C PRO A 59 -4.97 -1.30 4.73
N GLY A 60 -4.57 -0.76 3.59
CA GLY A 60 -3.22 -1.00 3.07
C GLY A 60 -3.00 -0.47 1.65
N LEU A 61 -1.76 -0.58 1.23
CA LEU A 61 -1.33 -0.21 -0.11
C LEU A 61 -1.71 -1.33 -1.10
N VAL A 62 -2.46 -0.99 -2.15
CA VAL A 62 -2.95 -1.96 -3.15
C VAL A 62 -2.08 -1.93 -4.38
N GLY A 63 -1.11 -2.84 -4.43
CA GLY A 63 -0.19 -3.06 -5.55
C GLY A 63 -0.41 -4.38 -6.29
N GLY A 64 0.62 -4.79 -7.04
CA GLY A 64 0.63 -6.03 -7.80
C GLY A 64 0.01 -5.92 -9.19
N HIS A 65 0.08 -7.01 -9.94
CA HIS A 65 -0.30 -7.02 -11.36
C HIS A 65 -1.77 -7.38 -11.63
N CYS A 66 -2.54 -7.77 -10.63
CA CYS A 66 -3.94 -8.12 -10.78
C CYS A 66 -4.87 -7.11 -10.09
N ILE A 67 -4.82 -7.02 -8.75
CA ILE A 67 -5.79 -6.21 -7.98
C ILE A 67 -5.73 -4.73 -8.36
N GLY A 68 -4.52 -4.20 -8.56
CA GLY A 68 -4.33 -2.80 -8.96
C GLY A 68 -4.58 -2.51 -10.45
N VAL A 69 -4.77 -3.53 -11.29
CA VAL A 69 -4.82 -3.39 -12.77
C VAL A 69 -6.14 -3.86 -13.36
N ASP A 70 -6.65 -5.03 -12.96
CA ASP A 70 -7.90 -5.59 -13.52
C ASP A 70 -9.10 -4.64 -13.45
N PRO A 71 -9.30 -3.85 -12.39
CA PRO A 71 -10.37 -2.85 -12.37
C PRO A 71 -10.29 -1.83 -13.51
N TYR A 72 -9.09 -1.46 -13.96
CA TYR A 72 -8.94 -0.54 -15.11
C TYR A 72 -9.36 -1.16 -16.43
N TYR A 73 -9.09 -2.45 -16.64
CA TYR A 73 -9.61 -3.16 -17.81
C TYR A 73 -11.15 -3.18 -17.81
N LEU A 74 -11.75 -3.43 -16.65
CA LEU A 74 -13.21 -3.43 -16.51
C LEU A 74 -13.81 -2.04 -16.74
N THR A 75 -13.18 -0.98 -16.18
CA THR A 75 -13.64 0.40 -16.40
C THR A 75 -13.51 0.83 -17.86
N HIS A 76 -12.40 0.49 -18.51
CA HIS A 76 -12.22 0.74 -19.94
C HIS A 76 -13.29 0.04 -20.78
N LYS A 77 -13.58 -1.23 -20.46
CA LYS A 77 -14.62 -2.00 -21.16
C LYS A 77 -16.02 -1.42 -20.92
N ALA A 78 -16.33 -1.00 -19.70
CA ALA A 78 -17.59 -0.35 -19.38
C ALA A 78 -17.79 0.93 -20.19
N GLN A 79 -16.77 1.79 -20.24
CA GLN A 79 -16.80 3.03 -21.02
C GLN A 79 -16.96 2.77 -22.52
N SER A 80 -16.32 1.71 -23.05
CA SER A 80 -16.45 1.34 -24.47
C SER A 80 -17.86 0.93 -24.89
N VAL A 81 -18.71 0.57 -23.93
CA VAL A 81 -20.14 0.24 -24.16
C VAL A 81 -21.09 1.33 -23.65
N GLY A 82 -20.55 2.53 -23.36
CA GLY A 82 -21.35 3.69 -22.97
C GLY A 82 -21.72 3.79 -21.50
N TYR A 83 -21.09 2.99 -20.61
CA TYR A 83 -21.36 3.04 -19.16
C TYR A 83 -20.17 3.64 -18.40
N TYR A 84 -20.44 4.62 -17.52
CA TYR A 84 -19.43 5.21 -16.65
C TYR A 84 -19.42 4.50 -15.26
N PRO A 85 -18.33 3.79 -14.90
CA PRO A 85 -18.29 2.94 -13.70
C PRO A 85 -17.86 3.71 -12.45
N ASP A 86 -18.73 4.56 -11.90
CA ASP A 86 -18.45 5.47 -10.76
C ASP A 86 -17.85 4.76 -9.56
N VAL A 87 -18.44 3.66 -9.11
CA VAL A 87 -18.03 2.94 -7.91
C VAL A 87 -16.60 2.41 -8.04
N ILE A 88 -16.29 1.79 -9.20
CA ILE A 88 -14.96 1.22 -9.43
C ILE A 88 -13.90 2.32 -9.52
N LEU A 89 -14.21 3.42 -10.20
CA LEU A 89 -13.30 4.56 -10.34
C LEU A 89 -13.09 5.27 -9.01
N ALA A 90 -14.13 5.42 -8.18
CA ALA A 90 -14.00 5.99 -6.83
C ALA A 90 -13.08 5.11 -5.95
N GLY A 91 -13.29 3.79 -5.92
CA GLY A 91 -12.42 2.87 -5.17
C GLY A 91 -10.95 2.94 -5.65
N ARG A 92 -10.73 2.98 -6.95
CA ARG A 92 -9.37 3.12 -7.52
C ARG A 92 -8.70 4.44 -7.12
N ARG A 93 -9.44 5.54 -7.09
CA ARG A 93 -8.91 6.84 -6.65
C ARG A 93 -8.46 6.78 -5.19
N ILE A 94 -9.26 6.17 -4.30
CA ILE A 94 -8.93 6.00 -2.88
C ILE A 94 -7.65 5.16 -2.74
N ASN A 95 -7.63 3.96 -3.33
CA ASN A 95 -6.47 3.06 -3.22
C ASN A 95 -5.19 3.66 -3.82
N SER A 96 -5.30 4.40 -4.92
CA SER A 96 -4.16 5.07 -5.54
C SER A 96 -3.61 6.22 -4.71
N GLY A 97 -4.44 6.92 -3.93
CA GLY A 97 -4.02 8.01 -3.04
C GLY A 97 -3.42 7.58 -1.71
N MET A 98 -3.49 6.28 -1.35
CA MET A 98 -3.04 5.82 -0.03
C MET A 98 -1.55 6.00 0.21
N GLY A 99 -0.71 5.86 -0.81
CA GLY A 99 0.74 6.08 -0.68
C GLY A 99 1.06 7.50 -0.22
N GLU A 100 0.46 8.49 -0.87
CA GLU A 100 0.61 9.90 -0.51
C GLU A 100 0.02 10.18 0.88
N TYR A 101 -1.16 9.62 1.18
CA TYR A 101 -1.81 9.82 2.47
C TYR A 101 -0.96 9.35 3.66
N VAL A 102 -0.36 8.14 3.59
CA VAL A 102 0.48 7.63 4.69
C VAL A 102 1.79 8.40 4.80
N ALA A 103 2.35 8.85 3.69
CA ALA A 103 3.53 9.71 3.68
C ALA A 103 3.23 11.08 4.31
N ASP A 104 2.12 11.72 3.96
CA ASP A 104 1.65 12.97 4.59
C ASP A 104 1.45 12.80 6.11
N LYS A 105 0.90 11.67 6.53
CA LYS A 105 0.72 11.37 7.96
C LYS A 105 2.05 11.30 8.69
N LEU A 106 3.07 10.66 8.08
CA LEU A 106 4.42 10.67 8.64
C LEU A 106 4.98 12.08 8.75
N ILE A 107 4.89 12.89 7.68
CA ILE A 107 5.39 14.28 7.66
C ILE A 107 4.73 15.10 8.77
N ARG A 108 3.41 15.01 8.93
CA ARG A 108 2.70 15.70 10.03
C ARG A 108 3.17 15.26 11.41
N ASN A 109 3.44 13.97 11.59
CA ASN A 109 3.96 13.44 12.85
C ASN A 109 5.37 13.96 13.15
N LEU A 110 6.23 14.07 12.13
CA LEU A 110 7.57 14.66 12.26
C LEU A 110 7.48 16.14 12.66
N ILE A 111 6.63 16.92 11.99
CA ILE A 111 6.40 18.35 12.32
C ILE A 111 5.87 18.50 13.75
N ALA A 112 4.89 17.69 14.15
CA ALA A 112 4.30 17.73 15.49
C ALA A 112 5.29 17.39 16.62
N ARG A 113 6.43 16.77 16.28
CA ARG A 113 7.53 16.44 17.19
C ARG A 113 8.76 17.34 17.01
N ASP A 114 8.58 18.49 16.35
CA ASP A 114 9.62 19.50 16.10
C ASP A 114 10.83 19.02 15.28
N PHE A 115 10.65 17.95 14.45
CA PHE A 115 11.70 17.56 13.51
C PHE A 115 11.80 18.55 12.34
N ASN A 116 13.03 18.83 11.91
CA ASN A 116 13.25 19.53 10.66
C ASN A 116 13.10 18.56 9.49
N VAL A 117 11.95 18.59 8.84
CA VAL A 117 11.56 17.65 7.77
C VAL A 117 12.66 17.45 6.72
N ARG A 118 13.29 18.52 6.24
CA ARG A 118 14.35 18.47 5.20
C ARG A 118 15.66 17.82 5.66
N LYS A 119 15.86 17.65 6.96
CA LYS A 119 17.06 17.03 7.56
C LYS A 119 16.73 15.66 8.16
N THR A 120 15.50 15.21 7.98
CA THR A 120 15.02 13.95 8.54
C THR A 120 15.47 12.78 7.66
N ARG A 121 15.92 11.72 8.30
CA ARG A 121 16.29 10.44 7.68
C ARG A 121 15.23 9.40 7.99
N VAL A 122 14.60 8.86 6.95
CA VAL A 122 13.51 7.89 7.07
C VAL A 122 13.93 6.56 6.44
N LEU A 123 13.71 5.47 7.18
CA LEU A 123 13.86 4.12 6.65
C LEU A 123 12.49 3.54 6.32
N LEU A 124 12.28 3.13 5.06
CA LEU A 124 11.13 2.35 4.64
C LEU A 124 11.48 0.87 4.69
N LEU A 125 10.69 0.08 5.43
CA LEU A 125 10.84 -1.36 5.53
C LEU A 125 9.84 -2.06 4.61
N GLY A 126 10.38 -2.75 3.59
CA GLY A 126 9.64 -3.45 2.56
C GLY A 126 9.30 -2.57 1.36
N PHE A 127 9.50 -3.13 0.15
CA PHE A 127 9.22 -2.49 -1.13
C PHE A 127 8.39 -3.37 -2.06
N SER A 128 8.34 -4.67 -1.82
CA SER A 128 7.49 -5.59 -2.58
C SER A 128 6.02 -5.21 -2.49
N PHE A 129 5.17 -5.73 -3.39
CA PHE A 129 3.75 -5.37 -3.37
C PHE A 129 2.96 -6.10 -2.27
N LYS A 130 3.53 -7.14 -1.67
CA LYS A 130 2.94 -7.89 -0.54
C LYS A 130 4.01 -8.61 0.29
N GLU A 131 3.61 -9.04 1.46
CA GLU A 131 4.45 -9.76 2.43
C GLU A 131 5.06 -11.04 1.85
N ASN A 132 6.33 -11.29 2.19
CA ASN A 132 7.09 -12.51 1.84
C ASN A 132 7.08 -12.84 0.35
N CYS A 133 7.18 -11.84 -0.49
CA CYS A 133 7.16 -11.97 -1.94
C CYS A 133 8.25 -11.10 -2.59
N PRO A 134 9.01 -11.60 -3.56
CA PRO A 134 10.06 -10.82 -4.23
C PRO A 134 9.51 -9.87 -5.32
N ASP A 135 8.21 -9.92 -5.61
CA ASP A 135 7.60 -9.20 -6.72
C ASP A 135 7.34 -7.73 -6.36
N THR A 136 7.92 -6.83 -7.12
CA THR A 136 7.81 -5.37 -6.95
C THR A 136 6.83 -4.72 -7.93
N ARG A 137 6.20 -5.50 -8.83
CA ARG A 137 5.32 -4.93 -9.86
C ARG A 137 4.18 -4.12 -9.28
N ASN A 138 4.06 -2.86 -9.73
CA ASN A 138 3.06 -1.90 -9.27
C ASN A 138 3.03 -1.73 -7.75
N THR A 139 4.17 -1.87 -7.05
CA THR A 139 4.22 -1.55 -5.63
C THR A 139 3.81 -0.10 -5.40
N ARG A 140 3.01 0.15 -4.36
CA ARG A 140 2.61 1.49 -3.95
C ARG A 140 3.58 2.12 -2.95
N VAL A 141 4.57 1.37 -2.51
CA VAL A 141 5.66 1.93 -1.69
C VAL A 141 6.48 2.96 -2.46
N ILE A 142 6.53 2.84 -3.80
CA ILE A 142 7.15 3.86 -4.65
C ILE A 142 6.46 5.22 -4.53
N ASP A 143 5.15 5.26 -4.34
CA ASP A 143 4.40 6.51 -4.17
C ASP A 143 4.75 7.15 -2.81
N VAL A 144 4.90 6.35 -1.75
CA VAL A 144 5.40 6.79 -0.44
C VAL A 144 6.79 7.38 -0.57
N TYR A 145 7.71 6.63 -1.19
CA TYR A 145 9.10 7.07 -1.41
C TYR A 145 9.16 8.41 -2.14
N ARG A 146 8.47 8.51 -3.29
CA ARG A 146 8.48 9.73 -4.11
C ARG A 146 7.88 10.92 -3.39
N HIS A 147 6.80 10.70 -2.65
CA HIS A 147 6.15 11.76 -1.89
C HIS A 147 7.07 12.28 -0.77
N LEU A 148 7.66 11.42 0.04
CA LEU A 148 8.62 11.81 1.07
C LEU A 148 9.85 12.53 0.49
N SER A 149 10.40 12.01 -0.61
CA SER A 149 11.55 12.61 -1.31
C SER A 149 11.23 14.01 -1.86
N SER A 150 9.98 14.27 -2.25
CA SER A 150 9.55 15.61 -2.72
C SER A 150 9.61 16.68 -1.63
N PHE A 151 9.64 16.29 -0.35
CA PHE A 151 9.84 17.15 0.80
C PHE A 151 11.32 17.25 1.24
N GLU A 152 12.23 16.78 0.40
CA GLU A 152 13.68 16.75 0.67
C GLU A 152 14.05 15.90 1.90
N ILE A 153 13.22 14.89 2.23
CA ILE A 153 13.54 13.88 3.23
C ILE A 153 14.56 12.89 2.65
N GLU A 154 15.58 12.54 3.41
CA GLU A 154 16.52 11.48 3.04
C GLU A 154 15.86 10.11 3.28
N VAL A 155 15.42 9.45 2.22
CA VAL A 155 14.70 8.17 2.31
C VAL A 155 15.61 7.02 1.91
N SER A 156 15.77 6.05 2.81
CA SER A 156 16.40 4.76 2.53
C SER A 156 15.34 3.67 2.48
N ILE A 157 15.53 2.67 1.63
CA ILE A 157 14.64 1.51 1.54
C ILE A 157 15.42 0.25 1.85
N TYR A 158 14.85 -0.60 2.70
CA TYR A 158 15.36 -1.95 2.95
C TYR A 158 14.26 -2.99 2.67
N ASP A 159 14.57 -3.93 1.80
CA ASP A 159 13.70 -5.09 1.55
C ASP A 159 14.56 -6.33 1.30
N PRO A 160 14.49 -7.35 2.19
CA PRO A 160 15.31 -8.56 2.09
C PRO A 160 14.81 -9.56 1.04
N CYS A 161 13.63 -9.33 0.46
CA CYS A 161 12.98 -10.28 -0.45
C CYS A 161 13.14 -9.90 -1.92
N VAL A 162 13.35 -8.62 -2.23
CA VAL A 162 13.34 -8.13 -3.61
C VAL A 162 14.70 -8.26 -4.31
N ASP A 163 14.65 -8.43 -5.62
CA ASP A 163 15.82 -8.26 -6.48
C ASP A 163 16.08 -6.75 -6.67
N THR A 164 17.15 -6.26 -6.05
CA THR A 164 17.48 -4.83 -6.00
C THR A 164 17.80 -4.25 -7.38
N GLU A 165 18.45 -5.04 -8.25
CA GLU A 165 18.78 -4.63 -9.63
C GLU A 165 17.52 -4.49 -10.49
N VAL A 166 16.59 -5.43 -10.35
CA VAL A 166 15.30 -5.37 -11.04
C VAL A 166 14.50 -4.17 -10.56
N ALA A 167 14.46 -3.91 -9.26
CA ALA A 167 13.76 -2.77 -8.70
C ALA A 167 14.38 -1.44 -9.14
N LYS A 168 15.70 -1.32 -9.13
CA LYS A 168 16.43 -0.15 -9.63
C LYS A 168 16.12 0.13 -11.10
N LYS A 169 16.14 -0.89 -11.95
CA LYS A 169 15.83 -0.77 -13.37
C LYS A 169 14.40 -0.27 -13.64
N HIS A 170 13.42 -0.69 -12.82
CA HIS A 170 12.00 -0.38 -13.06
C HIS A 170 11.56 0.93 -12.42
N TYR A 171 12.14 1.31 -11.27
CA TYR A 171 11.66 2.43 -10.46
C TYR A 171 12.68 3.57 -10.31
N ASP A 172 13.93 3.34 -10.73
CA ASP A 172 15.06 4.26 -10.53
C ASP A 172 15.28 4.60 -9.05
N VAL A 173 15.22 3.55 -8.20
CA VAL A 173 15.37 3.65 -6.75
C VAL A 173 16.38 2.63 -6.25
N ASP A 174 17.29 3.06 -5.39
CA ASP A 174 18.24 2.17 -4.73
C ASP A 174 17.57 1.51 -3.52
N ILE A 175 17.57 0.18 -3.50
CA ILE A 175 17.04 -0.63 -2.41
C ILE A 175 18.20 -1.39 -1.78
N ASN A 176 18.31 -1.33 -0.46
CA ASN A 176 19.31 -2.09 0.26
C ASN A 176 18.82 -3.54 0.44
N GLY A 177 19.58 -4.51 -0.04
CA GLY A 177 19.35 -5.94 0.21
C GLY A 177 19.84 -6.38 1.58
N GLU A 178 20.76 -5.61 2.19
CA GLU A 178 21.25 -5.80 3.53
C GLU A 178 20.95 -4.58 4.39
N LEU A 179 20.62 -4.84 5.66
CA LEU A 179 20.33 -3.76 6.59
C LEU A 179 21.61 -3.07 7.05
N THR A 180 21.81 -1.85 6.63
CA THR A 180 22.89 -1.01 7.14
C THR A 180 22.45 -0.39 8.45
N VAL A 181 23.12 -0.75 9.56
CA VAL A 181 22.85 -0.17 10.87
C VAL A 181 23.31 1.31 10.85
N SER A 182 22.37 2.20 10.74
CA SER A 182 22.58 3.65 10.82
C SER A 182 21.43 4.27 11.61
N LYS A 183 21.64 5.49 12.11
CA LYS A 183 20.57 6.19 12.84
C LYS A 183 19.56 6.76 11.85
N PHE A 184 18.30 6.49 12.08
CA PHE A 184 17.17 7.10 11.39
C PHE A 184 16.31 7.86 12.39
N ASP A 185 15.70 8.94 11.93
CA ASP A 185 14.78 9.73 12.75
C ASP A 185 13.38 9.10 12.78
N SER A 186 13.06 8.30 11.76
CA SER A 186 11.82 7.55 11.69
C SER A 186 11.97 6.28 10.85
N ILE A 187 11.21 5.25 11.21
CA ILE A 187 11.10 4.00 10.48
C ILE A 187 9.63 3.78 10.12
N MET A 188 9.35 3.50 8.85
CA MET A 188 8.01 3.19 8.36
C MET A 188 7.95 1.76 7.84
N LEU A 189 7.12 0.92 8.45
CA LEU A 189 6.83 -0.43 7.97
C LEU A 189 5.81 -0.34 6.83
N CYS A 190 6.27 -0.53 5.60
CA CYS A 190 5.44 -0.48 4.39
C CYS A 190 4.91 -1.86 3.99
N VAL A 191 5.75 -2.91 4.14
CA VAL A 191 5.38 -4.31 3.86
C VAL A 191 5.91 -5.17 5.00
N ALA A 192 5.02 -5.92 5.67
CA ALA A 192 5.33 -6.63 6.90
C ALA A 192 5.90 -8.04 6.66
N HIS A 193 7.11 -8.12 6.09
CA HIS A 193 7.81 -9.41 5.94
C HIS A 193 8.05 -10.08 7.30
N ASP A 194 7.95 -11.41 7.36
CA ASP A 194 8.19 -12.18 8.60
C ASP A 194 9.60 -11.94 9.16
N GLN A 195 10.57 -11.69 8.29
CA GLN A 195 11.94 -11.37 8.69
C GLN A 195 12.01 -10.12 9.56
N PHE A 196 11.15 -9.13 9.35
CA PHE A 196 11.14 -7.91 10.16
C PHE A 196 10.69 -8.16 11.60
N ARG A 197 9.83 -9.15 11.83
CA ARG A 197 9.40 -9.53 13.18
C ARG A 197 10.56 -10.04 14.03
N SER A 198 11.47 -10.81 13.43
CA SER A 198 12.67 -11.31 14.12
C SER A 198 13.72 -10.22 14.37
N GLN A 199 13.62 -9.08 13.71
CA GLN A 199 14.55 -7.96 13.81
C GLN A 199 13.95 -6.74 14.54
N GLN A 200 12.79 -6.87 15.17
CA GLN A 200 12.08 -5.76 15.80
C GLN A 200 12.94 -4.98 16.79
N ASP A 201 13.69 -5.67 17.67
CA ASP A 201 14.57 -5.03 18.65
C ASP A 201 15.70 -4.23 17.99
N LEU A 202 16.17 -4.67 16.82
CA LEU A 202 17.19 -3.95 16.05
C LEU A 202 16.63 -2.63 15.54
N PHE A 203 15.42 -2.64 14.97
CA PHE A 203 14.78 -1.43 14.45
C PHE A 203 14.44 -0.41 15.54
N LEU A 204 14.09 -0.85 16.74
CA LEU A 204 13.79 0.05 17.86
C LEU A 204 15.06 0.74 18.42
N ASN A 205 16.26 0.25 18.09
CA ASN A 205 17.53 0.79 18.53
C ASN A 205 18.29 1.56 17.43
N MET A 206 17.71 1.70 16.23
CA MET A 206 18.26 2.47 15.11
C MET A 206 17.83 3.92 15.12
#